data_5e004dedcef385a96fe0ec32cb7824bc
#
_entry.id   5e004dedcef385a96fe0ec32cb7824bc
#
_cell.length_a   1.000
_cell.length_b   1.000
_cell.length_c   1.000
_cell.angle_alpha   90.00
_cell.angle_beta   90.00
_cell.angle_gamma   90.00
#
_symmetry.space_group_name_H-M   'P 1'
#
loop_
_entity.id
_entity.type
_entity.pdbx_description
1 polymer ?
#
loop_
_entity_poly.entity_id
_entity_poly.type
_entity_poly.pdbx_seq_one_letter_code
_entity_poly.pdbx_strand_id
1 'polypeptide(L)'
;MAYATRRTLILESKANSIEVDNAEVVEMASIESMSRPSYFPLAVPEDLADRILHFHGDPAVWWIGQFVKYITRPNEKMNEYLNTKRMRLRFTTPIVGVQIRRTDKIGQEAQMHLIEEYMTHVKEWYDVYEKKDPGVRRRVYIASDDPKVFAEAVEKYPKYIFISDRNASISAALKTRHSEESLRGIILDIHMLSLCDYLVCTFSSQVCRAAYELMQTRHGDASQWFKSLDDLYYFGGQNMHRWRMIEHHQDVSLNEGDIIKIHGNLWNGFSKGQNLRLNKAVLFPSYKAVDIVERANMPTYPEVPEI
;
A
#
# COMPACT_ATOMS: atom_id res chain seq x y z
N MET A 1 22.47 7.22 -17.78
CA MET A 1 23.15 6.10 -18.45
C MET A 1 24.50 5.87 -17.76
N ALA A 2 24.55 5.10 -16.69
CA ALA A 2 25.81 4.69 -16.04
C ALA A 2 25.59 3.39 -15.22
N TYR A 3 24.92 2.42 -15.82
CA TYR A 3 24.71 1.09 -15.22
C TYR A 3 25.30 -0.05 -16.05
N ALA A 4 26.17 0.27 -17.01
CA ALA A 4 26.59 -0.68 -18.04
C ALA A 4 27.90 -1.43 -17.75
N THR A 5 28.46 -1.39 -16.55
CA THR A 5 29.76 -2.07 -16.29
C THR A 5 29.77 -2.94 -15.04
N ARG A 6 28.61 -3.26 -14.44
CA ARG A 6 28.56 -4.08 -13.23
C ARG A 6 28.03 -5.48 -13.57
N ARG A 7 28.61 -6.50 -12.98
CA ARG A 7 28.23 -7.90 -13.22
C ARG A 7 26.74 -8.09 -12.93
N THR A 8 25.96 -8.33 -13.97
CA THR A 8 24.55 -8.73 -13.85
C THR A 8 24.51 -10.25 -13.91
N LEU A 9 23.97 -10.89 -12.90
CA LEU A 9 23.71 -12.31 -12.89
C LEU A 9 22.22 -12.53 -13.17
N ILE A 10 21.92 -13.29 -14.22
CA ILE A 10 20.55 -13.74 -14.51
C ILE A 10 20.39 -15.07 -13.78
N LEU A 11 19.55 -15.09 -12.74
CA LEU A 11 19.19 -16.32 -12.05
C LEU A 11 18.15 -17.08 -12.87
N GLU A 12 18.64 -17.92 -13.76
CA GLU A 12 17.90 -19.12 -14.12
C GLU A 12 18.00 -20.10 -12.94
N SER A 13 17.00 -20.94 -12.72
CA SER A 13 16.75 -21.77 -11.53
C SER A 13 17.88 -22.68 -11.00
N LYS A 14 19.15 -22.41 -11.29
CA LYS A 14 20.32 -23.22 -10.95
C LYS A 14 21.58 -22.44 -10.52
N ALA A 15 21.48 -21.14 -10.23
CA ALA A 15 22.67 -20.41 -9.78
C ALA A 15 23.08 -20.85 -8.36
N ASN A 16 24.36 -21.15 -8.16
CA ASN A 16 24.93 -21.45 -6.84
C ASN A 16 24.91 -20.19 -5.96
N SER A 17 24.66 -20.34 -4.67
CA SER A 17 24.65 -19.25 -3.69
C SER A 17 25.91 -18.36 -3.75
N ILE A 18 27.08 -18.94 -3.99
CA ILE A 18 28.38 -18.22 -4.06
C ILE A 18 28.43 -17.24 -5.25
N GLU A 19 27.72 -17.52 -6.37
CA GLU A 19 27.69 -16.60 -7.52
C GLU A 19 26.77 -15.42 -7.25
N VAL A 20 25.70 -15.63 -6.48
CA VAL A 20 24.76 -14.57 -6.07
C VAL A 20 25.43 -13.60 -5.09
N ASP A 21 26.19 -14.10 -4.13
CA ASP A 21 26.88 -13.29 -3.11
C ASP A 21 27.91 -12.32 -3.71
N ASN A 22 28.45 -12.63 -4.88
CA ASN A 22 29.42 -11.79 -5.58
C ASN A 22 28.80 -10.92 -6.70
N ALA A 23 27.49 -11.01 -6.92
CA ALA A 23 26.80 -10.22 -7.94
C ALA A 23 26.36 -8.86 -7.36
N GLU A 24 26.64 -7.80 -8.08
CA GLU A 24 26.19 -6.44 -7.73
C GLU A 24 24.70 -6.20 -8.04
N VAL A 25 24.22 -6.88 -9.07
CA VAL A 25 22.82 -6.88 -9.50
C VAL A 25 22.41 -8.30 -9.83
N VAL A 26 21.34 -8.76 -9.22
CA VAL A 26 20.72 -10.05 -9.49
C VAL A 26 19.39 -9.81 -10.18
N GLU A 27 19.26 -10.28 -11.42
CA GLU A 27 17.99 -10.28 -12.13
C GLU A 27 17.28 -11.61 -11.88
N MET A 28 16.13 -11.55 -11.29
CA MET A 28 15.29 -12.73 -11.05
C MET A 28 14.27 -12.87 -12.17
N ALA A 29 14.09 -14.09 -12.66
CA ALA A 29 13.01 -14.40 -13.59
C ALA A 29 11.65 -14.07 -12.95
N SER A 30 10.75 -13.48 -13.72
CA SER A 30 9.37 -13.23 -13.24
C SER A 30 8.67 -14.56 -12.98
N ILE A 31 8.15 -14.72 -11.76
CA ILE A 31 7.36 -15.90 -11.41
C ILE A 31 5.95 -15.72 -11.94
N GLU A 32 5.56 -16.57 -12.89
CA GLU A 32 4.18 -16.58 -13.38
C GLU A 32 3.21 -16.92 -12.25
N SER A 33 2.03 -16.29 -12.26
CA SER A 33 1.04 -16.42 -11.18
C SER A 33 0.59 -17.87 -10.94
N MET A 34 0.66 -18.72 -11.96
CA MET A 34 0.26 -20.13 -11.87
C MET A 34 1.33 -21.07 -11.29
N SER A 35 2.60 -20.63 -11.23
CA SER A 35 3.73 -21.42 -10.72
C SER A 35 4.23 -20.96 -9.36
N ARG A 36 3.50 -20.05 -8.69
CA ARG A 36 3.91 -19.52 -7.38
C ARG A 36 3.87 -20.62 -6.32
N PRO A 37 4.91 -20.77 -5.51
CA PRO A 37 4.87 -21.63 -4.34
C PRO A 37 3.75 -21.20 -3.38
N SER A 38 3.19 -22.17 -2.63
CA SER A 38 2.14 -21.89 -1.64
C SER A 38 2.53 -20.92 -0.54
N TYR A 39 3.82 -20.82 -0.25
CA TYR A 39 4.38 -19.88 0.73
C TYR A 39 4.73 -18.50 0.15
N PHE A 40 4.52 -18.26 -1.15
CA PHE A 40 4.80 -16.95 -1.75
C PHE A 40 3.89 -15.88 -1.14
N PRO A 41 4.25 -14.58 -1.17
CA PRO A 41 3.83 -13.53 -0.19
C PRO A 41 2.34 -13.37 0.10
N LEU A 42 1.47 -14.12 -0.53
CA LEU A 42 0.03 -14.12 -0.26
C LEU A 42 -0.37 -14.96 0.96
N ALA A 43 0.56 -15.73 1.52
CA ALA A 43 0.33 -16.56 2.70
C ALA A 43 1.15 -16.07 3.88
N VAL A 44 0.65 -16.30 5.09
CA VAL A 44 1.40 -16.14 6.33
C VAL A 44 1.95 -17.50 6.77
N PRO A 45 3.06 -17.56 7.54
CA PRO A 45 3.57 -18.81 8.09
C PRO A 45 2.51 -19.51 8.93
N GLU A 46 2.37 -20.81 8.75
CA GLU A 46 1.34 -21.61 9.45
C GLU A 46 1.53 -21.59 10.95
N ASP A 47 2.77 -21.67 11.43
CA ASP A 47 3.16 -21.64 12.85
C ASP A 47 2.91 -20.27 13.53
N LEU A 48 2.94 -19.17 12.77
CA LEU A 48 2.69 -17.82 13.25
C LEU A 48 1.26 -17.33 13.00
N ALA A 49 0.49 -18.05 12.16
CA ALA A 49 -0.78 -17.57 11.61
C ALA A 49 -1.78 -17.17 12.72
N ASP A 50 -1.96 -18.00 13.73
CA ASP A 50 -2.92 -17.73 14.81
C ASP A 50 -2.54 -16.48 15.63
N ARG A 51 -1.26 -16.25 15.85
CA ARG A 51 -0.77 -15.04 16.54
C ARG A 51 -0.96 -13.80 15.65
N ILE A 52 -0.58 -13.88 14.36
CA ILE A 52 -0.73 -12.77 13.41
C ILE A 52 -2.21 -12.39 13.27
N LEU A 53 -3.10 -13.37 13.10
CA LEU A 53 -4.55 -13.14 13.00
C LEU A 53 -5.16 -12.59 14.29
N HIS A 54 -4.61 -12.93 15.46
CA HIS A 54 -5.12 -12.45 16.73
C HIS A 54 -4.72 -11.01 17.05
N PHE A 55 -3.50 -10.61 16.69
CA PHE A 55 -2.94 -9.31 17.08
C PHE A 55 -3.04 -8.21 16.03
N HIS A 56 -3.40 -8.54 14.79
CA HIS A 56 -3.43 -7.57 13.71
C HIS A 56 -4.79 -7.57 13.00
N GLY A 57 -5.38 -6.40 12.84
CA GLY A 57 -6.65 -6.23 12.16
C GLY A 57 -6.58 -6.50 10.65
N ASP A 58 -5.40 -6.25 10.04
CA ASP A 58 -5.08 -6.60 8.65
C ASP A 58 -3.85 -7.54 8.60
N PRO A 59 -4.01 -8.83 8.93
CA PRO A 59 -2.90 -9.77 9.12
C PRO A 59 -1.99 -9.93 7.90
N ALA A 60 -2.58 -10.02 6.70
CA ALA A 60 -1.83 -10.16 5.45
C ALA A 60 -0.99 -8.90 5.17
N VAL A 61 -1.58 -7.72 5.39
CA VAL A 61 -0.87 -6.44 5.21
C VAL A 61 0.28 -6.31 6.21
N TRP A 62 0.03 -6.67 7.46
CA TRP A 62 1.07 -6.65 8.48
C TRP A 62 2.25 -7.54 8.08
N TRP A 63 1.97 -8.77 7.63
CA TRP A 63 3.00 -9.71 7.18
C TRP A 63 3.80 -9.17 5.99
N ILE A 64 3.13 -8.68 4.95
CA ILE A 64 3.77 -8.07 3.79
C ILE A 64 4.58 -6.84 4.20
N GLY A 65 4.08 -6.04 5.12
CA GLY A 65 4.77 -4.87 5.66
C GLY A 65 6.17 -5.17 6.22
N GLN A 66 6.38 -6.37 6.81
CA GLN A 66 7.71 -6.77 7.29
C GLN A 66 8.71 -6.86 6.12
N PHE A 67 8.31 -7.48 5.01
CA PHE A 67 9.16 -7.59 3.81
C PHE A 67 9.37 -6.22 3.16
N VAL A 68 8.30 -5.43 3.00
CA VAL A 68 8.40 -4.09 2.43
C VAL A 68 9.37 -3.23 3.24
N LYS A 69 9.29 -3.25 4.56
CA LYS A 69 10.25 -2.55 5.43
C LYS A 69 11.67 -3.04 5.21
N TYR A 70 11.87 -4.37 5.07
CA TYR A 70 13.19 -4.95 4.87
C TYR A 70 13.80 -4.51 3.54
N ILE A 71 13.08 -4.66 2.43
CA ILE A 71 13.58 -4.38 1.08
C ILE A 71 13.71 -2.88 0.79
N THR A 72 12.93 -2.03 1.47
CA THR A 72 12.94 -0.57 1.28
C THR A 72 13.80 0.15 2.30
N ARG A 73 14.68 -0.55 3.04
CA ARG A 73 15.59 0.09 4.00
C ARG A 73 16.47 1.13 3.31
N PRO A 74 16.35 2.42 3.67
CA PRO A 74 17.19 3.43 3.07
C PRO A 74 18.63 3.27 3.55
N ASN A 75 19.58 3.47 2.64
CA ASN A 75 20.98 3.62 3.01
C ASN A 75 21.21 4.95 3.75
N GLU A 76 22.41 5.15 4.28
CA GLU A 76 22.75 6.35 5.07
C GLU A 76 22.47 7.66 4.32
N LYS A 77 22.88 7.76 3.05
CA LYS A 77 22.65 8.94 2.21
C LYS A 77 21.16 9.24 2.00
N MET A 78 20.35 8.20 1.82
CA MET A 78 18.91 8.35 1.67
C MET A 78 18.26 8.72 3.01
N ASN A 79 18.71 8.15 4.13
CA ASN A 79 18.25 8.54 5.46
C ASN A 79 18.51 10.02 5.77
N GLU A 80 19.70 10.50 5.44
CA GLU A 80 20.05 11.91 5.60
C GLU A 80 19.13 12.81 4.75
N TYR A 81 18.89 12.44 3.49
CA TYR A 81 17.97 13.14 2.60
C TYR A 81 16.56 13.22 3.19
N LEU A 82 15.99 12.07 3.63
CA LEU A 82 14.65 11.99 4.19
C LEU A 82 14.52 12.84 5.48
N ASN A 83 15.51 12.76 6.37
CA ASN A 83 15.53 13.56 7.59
C ASN A 83 15.63 15.07 7.30
N THR A 84 16.49 15.46 6.36
CA THR A 84 16.61 16.85 5.92
C THR A 84 15.30 17.39 5.34
N LYS A 85 14.64 16.61 4.49
CA LYS A 85 13.33 16.96 3.94
C LYS A 85 12.26 17.08 5.02
N ARG A 86 12.20 16.14 5.97
CA ARG A 86 11.28 16.17 7.10
C ARG A 86 11.42 17.47 7.90
N MET A 87 12.66 17.86 8.22
CA MET A 87 12.92 19.10 8.95
C MET A 87 12.51 20.34 8.14
N ARG A 88 12.91 20.43 6.87
CA ARG A 88 12.58 21.57 5.99
C ARG A 88 11.07 21.74 5.78
N LEU A 89 10.35 20.65 5.68
CA LEU A 89 8.89 20.64 5.54
C LEU A 89 8.18 20.93 6.88
N ARG A 90 8.91 21.01 7.99
CA ARG A 90 8.34 21.17 9.33
C ARG A 90 7.27 20.11 9.63
N PHE A 91 7.55 18.88 9.18
CA PHE A 91 6.65 17.75 9.39
C PHE A 91 6.63 17.37 10.87
N THR A 92 5.50 17.56 11.50
CA THR A 92 5.26 17.23 12.91
C THR A 92 3.91 16.60 13.11
N THR A 93 3.82 15.64 14.02
CA THR A 93 2.57 14.97 14.44
C THR A 93 1.82 15.83 15.48
N PRO A 94 0.49 15.70 15.62
CA PRO A 94 -0.35 14.85 14.79
C PRO A 94 -0.54 15.41 13.39
N ILE A 95 -0.59 14.51 12.40
CA ILE A 95 -0.71 14.85 10.99
C ILE A 95 -1.43 13.75 10.21
N VAL A 96 -2.34 14.12 9.31
CA VAL A 96 -3.01 13.20 8.40
C VAL A 96 -2.31 13.22 7.05
N GLY A 97 -1.97 12.04 6.53
CA GLY A 97 -1.46 11.88 5.17
C GLY A 97 -2.59 11.74 4.16
N VAL A 98 -2.50 12.44 3.05
CA VAL A 98 -3.46 12.35 1.95
C VAL A 98 -2.69 12.06 0.66
N GLN A 99 -2.98 10.93 0.00
CA GLN A 99 -2.38 10.61 -1.29
C GLN A 99 -3.44 10.68 -2.38
N ILE A 100 -3.26 11.58 -3.34
CA ILE A 100 -4.21 11.87 -4.42
C ILE A 100 -3.57 11.54 -5.76
N ARG A 101 -4.17 10.59 -6.47
CA ARG A 101 -3.75 10.19 -7.83
C ARG A 101 -4.70 10.76 -8.86
N ARG A 102 -4.21 11.60 -9.80
CA ARG A 102 -5.06 12.30 -10.79
C ARG A 102 -4.60 12.18 -12.24
N THR A 103 -3.48 11.54 -12.54
CA THR A 103 -2.96 11.55 -13.92
C THR A 103 -3.39 10.32 -14.74
N ASP A 104 -2.48 9.43 -15.07
CA ASP A 104 -2.63 8.37 -16.07
C ASP A 104 -3.58 7.23 -15.70
N LYS A 105 -3.92 7.06 -14.42
CA LYS A 105 -4.81 5.97 -13.98
C LYS A 105 -6.30 6.28 -14.09
N ILE A 106 -6.64 7.56 -14.17
CA ILE A 106 -8.05 7.98 -14.21
C ILE A 106 -8.68 7.55 -15.53
N GLY A 107 -9.84 6.88 -15.40
CA GLY A 107 -10.60 6.37 -16.54
C GLY A 107 -10.10 5.03 -17.09
N GLN A 108 -8.98 4.49 -16.58
CA GLN A 108 -8.45 3.18 -16.95
C GLN A 108 -8.49 2.19 -15.77
N GLU A 109 -7.78 2.51 -14.70
CA GLU A 109 -7.59 1.64 -13.53
C GLU A 109 -8.18 2.23 -12.24
N ALA A 110 -8.57 3.50 -12.24
CA ALA A 110 -9.11 4.19 -11.09
C ALA A 110 -10.14 5.24 -11.49
N GLN A 111 -11.06 5.54 -10.59
CA GLN A 111 -11.97 6.68 -10.71
C GLN A 111 -11.30 7.95 -10.18
N MET A 112 -11.78 9.10 -10.67
CA MET A 112 -11.38 10.38 -10.12
C MET A 112 -12.13 10.65 -8.83
N HIS A 113 -11.38 10.93 -7.77
CA HIS A 113 -11.91 11.41 -6.49
C HIS A 113 -11.58 12.89 -6.32
N LEU A 114 -12.60 13.66 -5.92
CA LEU A 114 -12.43 15.07 -5.61
C LEU A 114 -11.72 15.25 -4.26
N ILE A 115 -11.03 16.36 -4.08
CA ILE A 115 -10.34 16.65 -2.82
C ILE A 115 -11.28 16.65 -1.62
N GLU A 116 -12.53 17.02 -1.85
CA GLU A 116 -13.59 17.05 -0.83
C GLU A 116 -13.85 15.67 -0.21
N GLU A 117 -13.76 14.62 -1.02
CA GLU A 117 -13.94 13.23 -0.55
C GLU A 117 -12.83 12.85 0.44
N TYR A 118 -11.57 13.16 0.12
CA TYR A 118 -10.45 12.94 1.05
C TYR A 118 -10.58 13.78 2.31
N MET A 119 -10.91 15.07 2.15
CA MET A 119 -10.98 16.02 3.28
C MET A 119 -12.15 15.74 4.21
N THR A 120 -13.20 15.06 3.77
CA THR A 120 -14.27 14.56 4.64
C THR A 120 -13.69 13.64 5.71
N HIS A 121 -12.88 12.64 5.33
CA HIS A 121 -12.28 11.70 6.28
C HIS A 121 -11.15 12.34 7.11
N VAL A 122 -10.42 13.29 6.54
CA VAL A 122 -9.47 14.11 7.30
C VAL A 122 -10.19 14.88 8.41
N LYS A 123 -11.34 15.48 8.08
CA LYS A 123 -12.16 16.22 9.05
C LYS A 123 -12.68 15.28 10.15
N GLU A 124 -13.25 14.15 9.78
CA GLU A 124 -13.76 13.13 10.72
C GLU A 124 -12.68 12.73 11.73
N TRP A 125 -11.47 12.43 11.25
CA TRP A 125 -10.36 12.06 12.11
C TRP A 125 -9.99 13.17 13.10
N TYR A 126 -9.88 14.43 12.62
CA TYR A 126 -9.58 15.55 13.49
C TYR A 126 -10.70 15.89 14.46
N ASP A 127 -11.96 15.75 14.06
CA ASP A 127 -13.11 15.99 14.96
C ASP A 127 -13.12 14.99 16.14
N VAL A 128 -12.62 13.79 15.92
CA VAL A 128 -12.41 12.81 17.00
C VAL A 128 -11.16 13.16 17.83
N TYR A 129 -10.06 13.49 17.18
CA TYR A 129 -8.81 13.82 17.85
C TYR A 129 -8.91 15.09 18.73
N GLU A 130 -9.64 16.10 18.29
CA GLU A 130 -9.89 17.34 19.04
C GLU A 130 -10.62 17.13 20.38
N LYS A 131 -11.34 16.03 20.54
CA LYS A 131 -11.93 15.66 21.85
C LYS A 131 -10.85 15.32 22.87
N LYS A 132 -9.68 14.85 22.42
CA LYS A 132 -8.53 14.53 23.24
C LYS A 132 -7.61 15.75 23.41
N ASP A 133 -7.43 16.53 22.35
CA ASP A 133 -6.57 17.72 22.31
C ASP A 133 -7.29 18.87 21.58
N PRO A 134 -8.05 19.70 22.30
CA PRO A 134 -8.80 20.81 21.72
C PRO A 134 -7.94 21.90 21.05
N GLY A 135 -6.64 21.91 21.35
CA GLY A 135 -5.67 22.87 20.79
C GLY A 135 -4.93 22.36 19.56
N VAL A 136 -5.25 21.17 19.06
CA VAL A 136 -4.55 20.56 17.95
C VAL A 136 -4.63 21.43 16.68
N ARG A 137 -3.51 21.57 15.99
CA ARG A 137 -3.49 22.19 14.66
C ARG A 137 -3.71 21.13 13.61
N ARG A 138 -4.72 21.30 12.76
CA ARG A 138 -5.07 20.37 11.68
C ARG A 138 -4.01 20.42 10.57
N ARG A 139 -3.04 19.52 10.60
CA ARG A 139 -1.97 19.38 9.61
C ARG A 139 -2.29 18.27 8.64
N VAL A 140 -2.02 18.51 7.35
CA VAL A 140 -2.21 17.51 6.29
C VAL A 140 -0.98 17.46 5.41
N TYR A 141 -0.37 16.27 5.30
CA TYR A 141 0.65 16.01 4.31
C TYR A 141 0.00 15.56 3.01
N ILE A 142 0.21 16.29 1.91
CA ILE A 142 -0.32 15.94 0.59
C ILE A 142 0.79 15.39 -0.29
N ALA A 143 0.59 14.17 -0.78
CA ALA A 143 1.34 13.55 -1.86
C ALA A 143 0.44 13.42 -3.09
N SER A 144 0.85 13.96 -4.23
CA SER A 144 0.08 13.90 -5.47
C SER A 144 0.97 13.95 -6.69
N ASP A 145 0.53 13.31 -7.77
CA ASP A 145 1.12 13.41 -9.12
C ASP A 145 0.58 14.62 -9.91
N ASP A 146 -0.34 15.39 -9.35
CA ASP A 146 -0.86 16.64 -9.90
C ASP A 146 -0.45 17.83 -9.00
N PRO A 147 0.45 18.71 -9.47
CA PRO A 147 0.91 19.85 -8.70
C PRO A 147 -0.19 20.87 -8.35
N LYS A 148 -1.34 20.83 -9.02
CA LYS A 148 -2.46 21.74 -8.75
C LYS A 148 -3.21 21.39 -7.47
N VAL A 149 -3.15 20.13 -7.03
CA VAL A 149 -3.86 19.66 -5.83
C VAL A 149 -3.50 20.45 -4.58
N PHE A 150 -2.23 20.81 -4.42
CA PHE A 150 -1.80 21.59 -3.26
C PHE A 150 -2.44 22.98 -3.21
N ALA A 151 -2.49 23.69 -4.35
CA ALA A 151 -3.11 25.02 -4.43
C ALA A 151 -4.62 24.92 -4.18
N GLU A 152 -5.28 23.92 -4.79
CA GLU A 152 -6.70 23.63 -4.57
C GLU A 152 -7.00 23.35 -3.08
N ALA A 153 -6.15 22.59 -2.40
CA ALA A 153 -6.31 22.29 -0.98
C ALA A 153 -6.24 23.56 -0.12
N VAL A 154 -5.21 24.39 -0.34
CA VAL A 154 -5.00 25.62 0.43
C VAL A 154 -6.17 26.60 0.23
N GLU A 155 -6.66 26.73 -1.00
CA GLU A 155 -7.77 27.61 -1.34
C GLU A 155 -9.08 27.15 -0.68
N LYS A 156 -9.42 25.88 -0.81
CA LYS A 156 -10.70 25.32 -0.31
C LYS A 156 -10.73 25.14 1.21
N TYR A 157 -9.57 24.89 1.83
CA TYR A 157 -9.48 24.53 3.25
C TYR A 157 -8.49 25.40 4.04
N PRO A 158 -8.69 26.72 4.12
CA PRO A 158 -7.71 27.66 4.71
C PRO A 158 -7.48 27.46 6.23
N LYS A 159 -8.32 26.67 6.90
CA LYS A 159 -8.15 26.34 8.33
C LYS A 159 -7.15 25.22 8.58
N TYR A 160 -6.69 24.53 7.53
CA TYR A 160 -5.72 23.44 7.62
C TYR A 160 -4.31 23.93 7.26
N ILE A 161 -3.31 23.28 7.85
CA ILE A 161 -1.90 23.52 7.50
C ILE A 161 -1.48 22.40 6.55
N PHE A 162 -1.37 22.72 5.27
CA PHE A 162 -0.94 21.77 4.25
C PHE A 162 0.58 21.75 4.09
N ILE A 163 1.13 20.55 3.98
CA ILE A 163 2.56 20.28 3.80
C ILE A 163 2.70 19.36 2.58
N SER A 164 3.62 19.70 1.67
CA SER A 164 3.90 18.89 0.47
C SER A 164 5.29 19.21 -0.05
N ASP A 165 5.96 18.24 -0.64
CA ASP A 165 7.14 18.51 -1.48
C ASP A 165 6.69 18.75 -2.92
N ARG A 166 6.61 20.02 -3.32
CA ARG A 166 6.18 20.41 -4.68
C ARG A 166 7.06 19.84 -5.78
N ASN A 167 8.36 19.65 -5.51
CA ASN A 167 9.27 19.09 -6.51
C ASN A 167 8.95 17.62 -6.77
N ALA A 168 8.56 16.87 -5.75
CA ALA A 168 8.10 15.49 -5.89
C ALA A 168 6.88 15.43 -6.84
N SER A 169 5.88 16.28 -6.62
CA SER A 169 4.67 16.34 -7.45
C SER A 169 4.99 16.75 -8.91
N ILE A 170 5.86 17.75 -9.12
CA ILE A 170 6.25 18.19 -10.47
C ILE A 170 7.03 17.09 -11.21
N SER A 171 7.95 16.40 -10.53
CA SER A 171 8.76 15.34 -11.13
C SER A 171 7.97 14.07 -11.44
N ALA A 172 6.81 13.89 -10.81
CA ALA A 172 5.91 12.76 -11.04
C ALA A 172 5.17 12.81 -12.39
N ALA A 173 5.27 13.92 -13.14
CA ALA A 173 4.67 14.05 -14.47
C ALA A 173 5.14 12.95 -15.42
N LEU A 174 4.26 12.52 -16.36
CA LEU A 174 4.51 11.39 -17.29
C LEU A 174 5.86 11.45 -18.01
N LYS A 175 6.32 12.63 -18.37
CA LYS A 175 7.58 12.84 -19.10
C LYS A 175 8.83 12.71 -18.23
N THR A 176 8.72 12.91 -16.94
CA THR A 176 9.83 13.00 -15.97
C THR A 176 9.84 11.88 -14.92
N ARG A 177 8.78 11.07 -14.85
CA ARG A 177 8.59 10.04 -13.81
C ARG A 177 9.68 8.97 -13.73
N HIS A 178 10.45 8.76 -14.81
CA HIS A 178 11.57 7.82 -14.82
C HIS A 178 12.92 8.46 -14.47
N SER A 179 12.92 9.72 -14.01
CA SER A 179 14.13 10.39 -13.54
C SER A 179 14.50 10.00 -12.12
N GLU A 180 15.76 10.15 -11.76
CA GLU A 180 16.24 9.94 -10.38
C GLU A 180 15.52 10.89 -9.40
N GLU A 181 15.22 12.12 -9.81
CA GLU A 181 14.48 13.07 -8.98
C GLU A 181 13.06 12.60 -8.68
N SER A 182 12.36 12.05 -9.68
CA SER A 182 11.04 11.48 -9.49
C SER A 182 11.07 10.26 -8.56
N LEU A 183 12.08 9.38 -8.71
CA LEU A 183 12.25 8.25 -7.81
C LEU A 183 12.46 8.70 -6.36
N ARG A 184 13.32 9.71 -6.14
CA ARG A 184 13.53 10.30 -4.82
C ARG A 184 12.25 10.93 -4.25
N GLY A 185 11.45 11.58 -5.10
CA GLY A 185 10.16 12.15 -4.75
C GLY A 185 9.17 11.09 -4.27
N ILE A 186 9.04 9.99 -5.00
CA ILE A 186 8.16 8.87 -4.63
C ILE A 186 8.62 8.22 -3.31
N ILE A 187 9.93 7.98 -3.13
CA ILE A 187 10.48 7.46 -1.88
C ILE A 187 10.16 8.40 -0.71
N LEU A 188 10.30 9.71 -0.92
CA LEU A 188 9.96 10.72 0.09
C LEU A 188 8.47 10.66 0.43
N ASP A 189 7.58 10.66 -0.56
CA ASP A 189 6.14 10.64 -0.34
C ASP A 189 5.69 9.38 0.40
N ILE A 190 6.14 8.19 -0.01
CA ILE A 190 5.84 6.93 0.70
C ILE A 190 6.35 6.99 2.15
N HIS A 191 7.59 7.48 2.35
CA HIS A 191 8.17 7.62 3.68
C HIS A 191 7.35 8.57 4.57
N MET A 192 7.01 9.76 4.07
CA MET A 192 6.26 10.76 4.84
C MET A 192 4.83 10.31 5.14
N LEU A 193 4.13 9.73 4.14
CA LEU A 193 2.79 9.15 4.34
C LEU A 193 2.79 8.06 5.41
N SER A 194 3.80 7.20 5.40
CA SER A 194 3.93 6.13 6.40
C SER A 194 4.27 6.61 7.81
N LEU A 195 4.66 7.88 7.98
CA LEU A 195 4.89 8.53 9.27
C LEU A 195 3.67 9.29 9.80
N CYS A 196 2.60 9.41 9.02
CA CYS A 196 1.39 10.07 9.42
C CYS A 196 0.60 9.26 10.46
N ASP A 197 -0.20 9.94 11.28
CA ASP A 197 -1.05 9.31 12.29
C ASP A 197 -2.31 8.69 11.68
N TYR A 198 -2.71 9.15 10.50
CA TYR A 198 -3.82 8.62 9.72
C TYR A 198 -3.56 8.82 8.23
N LEU A 199 -4.02 7.90 7.39
CA LEU A 199 -3.81 7.92 5.95
C LEU A 199 -5.16 7.89 5.22
N VAL A 200 -5.38 8.85 4.32
CA VAL A 200 -6.53 8.86 3.39
C VAL A 200 -6.01 8.78 1.96
N CYS A 201 -6.41 7.76 1.24
CA CYS A 201 -5.87 7.53 -0.11
C CYS A 201 -6.80 6.61 -0.92
N THR A 202 -6.30 6.06 -2.02
CA THR A 202 -6.97 5.05 -2.85
C THR A 202 -6.06 3.84 -3.01
N PHE A 203 -6.54 2.64 -2.70
CA PHE A 203 -5.71 1.42 -2.82
C PHE A 203 -5.49 0.96 -4.27
N SER A 204 -6.16 1.56 -5.24
CA SER A 204 -5.77 1.49 -6.64
C SER A 204 -4.37 2.08 -6.89
N SER A 205 -3.88 2.95 -5.98
CA SER A 205 -2.52 3.50 -6.00
C SER A 205 -1.53 2.63 -5.23
N GLN A 206 -0.46 2.18 -5.91
CA GLN A 206 0.63 1.45 -5.26
C GLN A 206 1.38 2.30 -4.21
N VAL A 207 1.44 3.62 -4.38
CA VAL A 207 2.05 4.54 -3.40
C VAL A 207 1.27 4.50 -2.09
N CYS A 208 -0.06 4.49 -2.16
CA CYS A 208 -0.93 4.34 -1.00
C CYS A 208 -0.69 3.00 -0.29
N ARG A 209 -0.70 1.89 -1.03
CA ARG A 209 -0.48 0.56 -0.46
C ARG A 209 0.89 0.43 0.22
N ALA A 210 1.97 0.87 -0.46
CA ALA A 210 3.31 0.84 0.12
C ALA A 210 3.42 1.70 1.40
N ALA A 211 2.78 2.86 1.43
CA ALA A 211 2.72 3.68 2.63
C ALA A 211 1.98 2.96 3.77
N TYR A 212 0.84 2.32 3.49
CA TYR A 212 0.06 1.57 4.47
C TYR A 212 0.80 0.32 4.98
N GLU A 213 1.47 -0.41 4.10
CA GLU A 213 2.33 -1.55 4.45
C GLU A 213 3.45 -1.13 5.42
N LEU A 214 4.09 0.01 5.17
CA LEU A 214 5.11 0.55 6.08
C LEU A 214 4.51 1.06 7.40
N MET A 215 3.29 1.59 7.40
CA MET A 215 2.58 1.99 8.62
C MET A 215 2.41 0.81 9.58
N GLN A 216 2.12 -0.39 9.08
CA GLN A 216 2.00 -1.60 9.91
C GLN A 216 3.23 -1.83 10.79
N THR A 217 4.42 -1.61 10.23
CA THR A 217 5.67 -1.81 10.97
C THR A 217 6.04 -0.66 11.90
N ARG A 218 5.42 0.51 11.73
CA ARG A 218 5.68 1.71 12.54
C ARG A 218 4.75 1.82 13.74
N HIS A 219 3.50 1.42 13.55
CA HIS A 219 2.46 1.49 14.58
C HIS A 219 2.19 0.15 15.27
N GLY A 220 2.83 -0.93 14.79
CA GLY A 220 2.59 -2.30 15.25
C GLY A 220 1.33 -2.92 14.64
N ASP A 221 0.25 -2.17 14.58
CA ASP A 221 -0.98 -2.43 13.84
C ASP A 221 -1.57 -1.11 13.35
N ALA A 222 -1.70 -0.94 12.04
CA ALA A 222 -2.26 0.26 11.43
C ALA A 222 -3.66 0.03 10.82
N SER A 223 -4.33 -1.07 11.14
CA SER A 223 -5.62 -1.43 10.54
C SER A 223 -6.73 -0.41 10.77
N GLN A 224 -6.63 0.40 11.83
CA GLN A 224 -7.57 1.47 12.16
C GLN A 224 -7.07 2.87 11.74
N TRP A 225 -5.92 2.98 11.09
CA TRP A 225 -5.24 4.25 10.84
C TRP A 225 -5.28 4.67 9.38
N PHE A 226 -6.24 4.14 8.62
CA PHE A 226 -6.39 4.49 7.21
C PHE A 226 -7.84 4.57 6.75
N LYS A 227 -8.04 5.21 5.60
CA LYS A 227 -9.26 5.17 4.80
C LYS A 227 -8.89 5.10 3.32
N SER A 228 -9.34 4.07 2.65
CA SER A 228 -9.35 4.01 1.19
C SER A 228 -10.68 4.50 0.65
N LEU A 229 -10.66 5.34 -0.40
CA LEU A 229 -11.87 5.87 -1.03
C LEU A 229 -12.40 4.94 -2.13
N ASP A 230 -11.59 4.01 -2.61
CA ASP A 230 -11.97 3.17 -3.74
C ASP A 230 -12.11 1.69 -3.37
N ASP A 231 -11.06 1.01 -2.98
CA ASP A 231 -11.09 -0.44 -2.84
C ASP A 231 -10.45 -0.92 -1.54
N LEU A 232 -10.58 -2.23 -1.29
CA LEU A 232 -9.89 -2.90 -0.21
C LEU A 232 -8.42 -3.11 -0.57
N TYR A 233 -7.60 -3.27 0.46
CA TYR A 233 -6.19 -3.60 0.25
C TYR A 233 -6.04 -4.96 -0.46
N TYR A 234 -5.06 -5.03 -1.34
CA TYR A 234 -4.65 -6.29 -1.99
C TYR A 234 -3.16 -6.25 -2.34
N PHE A 235 -2.54 -7.41 -2.34
CA PHE A 235 -1.13 -7.59 -2.70
C PHE A 235 -1.00 -8.50 -3.93
N GLY A 236 -0.08 -8.16 -4.82
CA GLY A 236 0.29 -9.03 -5.96
C GLY A 236 -0.81 -9.29 -6.99
N GLY A 237 -1.81 -8.41 -7.05
CA GLY A 237 -3.00 -8.59 -7.88
C GLY A 237 -4.08 -9.40 -7.18
N GLN A 238 -5.30 -9.23 -7.63
CA GLN A 238 -6.47 -9.83 -6.96
C GLN A 238 -6.83 -11.21 -7.50
N ASN A 239 -6.33 -11.55 -8.68
CA ASN A 239 -6.65 -12.84 -9.30
C ASN A 239 -6.28 -14.01 -8.40
N MET A 240 -7.24 -14.91 -8.22
CA MET A 240 -7.13 -16.15 -7.46
C MET A 240 -7.17 -16.02 -5.92
N HIS A 241 -7.18 -14.80 -5.36
CA HIS A 241 -7.49 -14.64 -3.95
C HIS A 241 -8.87 -15.19 -3.62
N ARG A 242 -9.01 -15.74 -2.43
CA ARG A 242 -10.30 -16.18 -1.91
C ARG A 242 -10.80 -15.17 -0.90
N TRP A 243 -12.00 -14.67 -1.14
CA TRP A 243 -12.69 -13.80 -0.21
C TRP A 243 -13.88 -14.54 0.39
N ARG A 244 -14.21 -14.21 1.62
CA ARG A 244 -15.40 -14.73 2.31
C ARG A 244 -16.41 -13.61 2.48
N MET A 245 -17.65 -13.88 2.04
CA MET A 245 -18.75 -12.95 2.29
C MET A 245 -19.02 -12.82 3.78
N ILE A 246 -19.16 -11.59 4.26
CA ILE A 246 -19.51 -11.27 5.65
C ILE A 246 -20.94 -10.71 5.75
N GLU A 247 -21.55 -10.41 4.62
CA GLU A 247 -22.93 -9.96 4.52
C GLU A 247 -23.62 -10.61 3.34
N HIS A 248 -24.94 -10.79 3.49
CA HIS A 248 -25.81 -11.24 2.40
C HIS A 248 -25.91 -10.18 1.30
N HIS A 249 -25.97 -10.63 0.03
CA HIS A 249 -26.22 -9.77 -1.12
C HIS A 249 -27.33 -10.37 -2.01
N GLN A 250 -28.51 -9.78 -1.95
CA GLN A 250 -29.73 -10.34 -2.54
C GLN A 250 -29.68 -10.43 -4.06
N ASP A 251 -29.17 -9.42 -4.74
CA ASP A 251 -29.21 -9.28 -6.19
C ASP A 251 -28.57 -10.46 -6.93
N VAL A 252 -27.61 -11.12 -6.31
CA VAL A 252 -26.88 -12.27 -6.88
C VAL A 252 -26.92 -13.50 -5.98
N SER A 253 -27.80 -13.55 -4.99
CA SER A 253 -28.01 -14.67 -4.06
C SER A 253 -26.75 -15.12 -3.31
N LEU A 254 -25.89 -14.16 -2.94
CA LEU A 254 -24.70 -14.42 -2.12
C LEU A 254 -25.11 -14.46 -0.64
N ASN A 255 -24.68 -15.50 0.04
CA ASN A 255 -24.89 -15.69 1.46
C ASN A 255 -23.64 -15.34 2.26
N GLU A 256 -23.84 -14.93 3.52
CA GLU A 256 -22.74 -14.86 4.49
C GLU A 256 -22.02 -16.23 4.54
N GLY A 257 -20.68 -16.20 4.57
CA GLY A 257 -19.84 -17.39 4.53
C GLY A 257 -19.49 -17.91 3.13
N ASP A 258 -20.16 -17.43 2.07
CA ASP A 258 -19.82 -17.83 0.70
C ASP A 258 -18.37 -17.46 0.37
N ILE A 259 -17.68 -18.38 -0.31
CA ILE A 259 -16.32 -18.17 -0.77
C ILE A 259 -16.33 -17.74 -2.23
N ILE A 260 -15.70 -16.61 -2.48
CA ILE A 260 -15.56 -16.03 -3.82
C ILE A 260 -14.08 -16.11 -4.24
N LYS A 261 -13.80 -16.75 -5.34
CA LYS A 261 -12.49 -16.69 -5.99
C LYS A 261 -12.41 -15.42 -6.83
N ILE A 262 -11.60 -14.46 -6.41
CA ILE A 262 -11.57 -13.14 -7.04
C ILE A 262 -10.90 -13.20 -8.41
N HIS A 263 -11.52 -12.55 -9.38
CA HIS A 263 -10.99 -12.36 -10.73
C HIS A 263 -10.57 -10.90 -11.01
N GLY A 264 -10.84 -10.00 -10.09
CA GLY A 264 -10.50 -8.58 -10.15
C GLY A 264 -11.57 -7.71 -9.52
N ASN A 265 -11.32 -6.42 -9.48
CA ASN A 265 -12.29 -5.40 -9.09
C ASN A 265 -12.56 -4.41 -10.23
N LEU A 266 -13.50 -3.53 -10.04
CA LEU A 266 -13.85 -2.49 -11.00
C LEU A 266 -13.33 -1.10 -10.58
N TRP A 267 -12.60 -1.00 -9.49
CA TRP A 267 -12.07 0.26 -8.90
C TRP A 267 -13.17 1.29 -8.56
N ASN A 268 -14.39 0.81 -8.40
CA ASN A 268 -15.58 1.60 -8.08
C ASN A 268 -16.31 1.08 -6.84
N GLY A 269 -15.62 0.31 -5.99
CA GLY A 269 -16.18 -0.34 -4.82
C GLY A 269 -16.84 -1.70 -5.09
N PHE A 270 -16.77 -2.21 -6.34
CA PHE A 270 -17.28 -3.52 -6.70
C PHE A 270 -16.14 -4.46 -7.12
N SER A 271 -16.27 -5.71 -6.70
CA SER A 271 -15.38 -6.81 -7.08
C SER A 271 -16.13 -7.87 -7.87
N LYS A 272 -15.42 -8.56 -8.75
CA LYS A 272 -15.93 -9.68 -9.52
C LYS A 272 -15.17 -10.96 -9.20
N GLY A 273 -15.86 -12.07 -9.20
CA GLY A 273 -15.25 -13.37 -8.96
C GLY A 273 -16.21 -14.52 -9.23
N GLN A 274 -15.75 -15.72 -8.93
CA GLN A 274 -16.56 -16.93 -9.00
C GLN A 274 -16.99 -17.35 -7.61
N ASN A 275 -18.30 -17.36 -7.34
CA ASN A 275 -18.84 -17.97 -6.14
C ASN A 275 -18.69 -19.50 -6.23
N LEU A 276 -17.99 -20.09 -5.26
CA LEU A 276 -17.68 -21.52 -5.27
C LEU A 276 -18.91 -22.38 -4.99
N ARG A 277 -19.86 -21.93 -4.15
CA ARG A 277 -21.10 -22.63 -3.84
C ARG A 277 -22.03 -22.67 -5.04
N LEU A 278 -22.21 -21.53 -5.72
CA LEU A 278 -23.12 -21.40 -6.86
C LEU A 278 -22.48 -21.83 -8.18
N ASN A 279 -21.16 -21.94 -8.21
CA ASN A 279 -20.34 -22.14 -9.41
C ASN A 279 -20.66 -21.11 -10.53
N LYS A 280 -20.89 -19.85 -10.15
CA LYS A 280 -21.27 -18.75 -11.05
C LYS A 280 -20.38 -17.54 -10.86
N ALA A 281 -20.18 -16.82 -11.96
CA ALA A 281 -19.56 -15.49 -11.89
C ALA A 281 -20.52 -14.52 -11.18
N VAL A 282 -19.99 -13.73 -10.27
CA VAL A 282 -20.74 -12.76 -9.46
C VAL A 282 -20.03 -11.41 -9.46
N LEU A 283 -20.84 -10.36 -9.35
CA LEU A 283 -20.42 -8.99 -9.09
C LEU A 283 -21.02 -8.56 -7.75
N PHE A 284 -20.24 -8.00 -6.85
CA PHE A 284 -20.71 -7.63 -5.51
C PHE A 284 -19.92 -6.46 -4.95
N PRO A 285 -20.50 -5.69 -4.01
CA PRO A 285 -19.78 -4.63 -3.31
C PRO A 285 -18.61 -5.21 -2.51
N SER A 286 -17.40 -4.70 -2.74
CA SER A 286 -16.15 -5.21 -2.14
C SER A 286 -16.21 -5.23 -0.61
N TYR A 287 -16.84 -4.25 0.02
CA TYR A 287 -16.96 -4.14 1.48
C TYR A 287 -17.79 -5.27 2.13
N LYS A 288 -18.57 -6.03 1.35
CA LYS A 288 -19.35 -7.18 1.85
C LYS A 288 -18.56 -8.47 1.97
N ALA A 289 -17.27 -8.43 1.69
CA ALA A 289 -16.40 -9.58 1.82
C ALA A 289 -15.07 -9.19 2.44
N VAL A 290 -14.38 -10.18 3.01
CA VAL A 290 -13.05 -10.04 3.58
C VAL A 290 -12.10 -11.03 2.92
N ASP A 291 -10.84 -10.65 2.80
CA ASP A 291 -9.79 -11.52 2.30
C ASP A 291 -9.58 -12.71 3.25
N ILE A 292 -9.40 -13.88 2.68
CA ILE A 292 -9.03 -15.08 3.44
C ILE A 292 -7.52 -15.11 3.51
N VAL A 293 -6.99 -14.95 4.71
CA VAL A 293 -5.54 -15.06 4.96
C VAL A 293 -5.12 -16.51 4.74
N GLU A 294 -4.39 -16.73 3.66
CA GLU A 294 -3.84 -18.04 3.34
C GLU A 294 -2.71 -18.39 4.33
N ARG A 295 -2.63 -19.66 4.69
CA ARG A 295 -1.58 -20.20 5.56
C ARG A 295 -0.71 -21.14 4.76
N ALA A 296 0.59 -21.10 4.96
CA ALA A 296 1.51 -22.01 4.29
C ALA A 296 2.66 -22.42 5.22
N ASN A 297 3.10 -23.63 5.03
CA ASN A 297 4.34 -24.09 5.64
C ASN A 297 5.51 -23.39 4.93
N MET A 298 6.20 -22.51 5.64
CA MET A 298 7.31 -21.73 5.08
C MET A 298 8.59 -22.57 5.11
N PRO A 299 9.49 -22.42 4.11
CA PRO A 299 10.77 -23.08 4.15
C PRO A 299 11.60 -22.59 5.33
N THR A 300 12.27 -23.52 6.01
CA THR A 300 13.24 -23.21 7.06
C THR A 300 14.65 -23.17 6.48
N TYR A 301 15.46 -22.28 7.00
CA TYR A 301 16.86 -22.12 6.61
C TYR A 301 17.73 -22.51 7.81
N PRO A 302 18.45 -23.65 7.78
CA PRO A 302 19.23 -24.15 8.90
C PRO A 302 20.30 -23.19 9.42
N GLU A 303 20.74 -22.26 8.56
CA GLU A 303 21.75 -21.24 8.88
C GLU A 303 21.18 -20.11 9.76
N VAL A 304 19.84 -19.99 9.86
CA VAL A 304 19.19 -19.00 10.71
C VAL A 304 18.86 -19.65 12.02
N PRO A 305 19.46 -19.23 13.15
CA PRO A 305 19.14 -19.77 14.47
C PRO A 305 17.65 -19.61 14.77
N GLU A 306 17.05 -20.64 15.33
CA GLU A 306 15.71 -20.51 15.93
C GLU A 306 15.78 -19.49 17.09
N ILE A 307 14.89 -18.49 17.04
CA ILE A 307 14.80 -17.42 18.05
C ILE A 307 14.00 -17.87 19.26
#